data_f2d314b9003e7e4c06fb450156b572b2
#
_entry.id   f2d314b9003e7e4c06fb450156b572b2
#
_cell.length_a   1.000
_cell.length_b   1.000
_cell.length_c   1.000
_cell.angle_alpha   90.00
_cell.angle_beta   90.00
_cell.angle_gamma   90.00
#
_symmetry.space_group_name_H-M   'P 1'
#
loop_
_entity.id
_entity.type
_entity.pdbx_description
1 polymer ?
#
loop_
_entity_poly.entity_id
_entity_poly.type
_entity_poly.pdbx_seq_one_letter_code
_entity_poly.pdbx_strand_id
1 'polypeptide(L)'
;FDYFRTHANAHQVLSGDFVTTDDGTGVVHMAPGFGEDDQIACAAAGIAVVCPVDNQCQFTAEVPEFEGQQVFQTNMPIVRDLRERGLLVRHDSYDHSYPHCWRCANPLVYRAVSSWFVEVTKFRDRMVELNQEINWQPAHIKDGSFGKWLENARDWSISRNRFWGSPIPVWQSDDPTYPRTDVYGSLAELQADFGVPVTDLHRPQVDDLVRPNPDDPTGRS
;
A
#
# COMPACT_ATOMS: atom_id res chain seq x y z
N PHE A 1 -13.38 -18.52 8.86
CA PHE A 1 -14.24 -17.85 7.89
C PHE A 1 -13.88 -18.29 6.47
N ASP A 2 -14.87 -18.37 5.57
CA ASP A 2 -14.71 -18.91 4.22
C ASP A 2 -14.80 -17.83 3.13
N TYR A 3 -14.74 -16.54 3.50
CA TYR A 3 -14.95 -15.41 2.57
C TYR A 3 -14.10 -15.46 1.31
N PHE A 4 -12.84 -15.84 1.43
CA PHE A 4 -11.87 -15.79 0.32
C PHE A 4 -11.47 -17.18 -0.19
N ARG A 5 -12.23 -18.23 0.16
CA ARG A 5 -11.89 -19.60 -0.19
C ARG A 5 -11.89 -19.88 -1.70
N THR A 6 -12.64 -19.10 -2.46
CA THR A 6 -12.72 -19.22 -3.93
C THR A 6 -11.59 -18.52 -4.66
N HIS A 7 -10.76 -17.72 -3.96
CA HIS A 7 -9.60 -17.09 -4.56
C HIS A 7 -8.54 -18.14 -4.91
N ALA A 8 -7.92 -17.96 -6.09
CA ALA A 8 -6.89 -18.87 -6.54
C ALA A 8 -5.76 -19.00 -5.52
N ASN A 9 -5.35 -20.23 -5.26
CA ASN A 9 -4.26 -20.57 -4.33
C ASN A 9 -4.45 -20.11 -2.87
N ALA A 10 -5.63 -19.61 -2.48
CA ALA A 10 -5.92 -19.25 -1.10
C ALA A 10 -5.96 -20.48 -0.18
N HIS A 11 -5.86 -20.27 1.14
CA HIS A 11 -5.96 -21.30 2.17
C HIS A 11 -4.92 -22.42 2.04
N GLN A 12 -3.69 -22.07 1.64
CA GLN A 12 -2.55 -22.98 1.57
C GLN A 12 -1.58 -22.75 2.73
N VAL A 13 -0.81 -23.79 3.07
CA VAL A 13 0.34 -23.67 3.97
C VAL A 13 1.57 -23.37 3.13
N LEU A 14 2.21 -22.25 3.41
CA LEU A 14 3.44 -21.80 2.75
C LEU A 14 4.62 -21.91 3.72
N SER A 15 5.83 -22.09 3.18
CA SER A 15 7.07 -21.95 3.96
C SER A 15 7.50 -20.48 3.98
N GLY A 16 7.93 -19.99 5.15
CA GLY A 16 8.43 -18.62 5.30
C GLY A 16 9.62 -18.57 6.24
N ASP A 17 10.74 -18.05 5.76
CA ASP A 17 12.01 -17.96 6.53
C ASP A 17 11.92 -16.94 7.68
N PHE A 18 10.92 -16.06 7.65
CA PHE A 18 10.63 -15.09 8.72
C PHE A 18 9.86 -15.69 9.91
N VAL A 19 9.40 -16.94 9.80
CA VAL A 19 8.66 -17.64 10.85
C VAL A 19 9.62 -18.46 11.68
N THR A 20 9.68 -18.19 12.99
CA THR A 20 10.57 -18.89 13.92
C THR A 20 9.78 -19.69 14.96
N THR A 21 10.47 -20.61 15.64
CA THR A 21 9.92 -21.35 16.78
C THR A 21 10.42 -20.82 18.13
N ASP A 22 11.26 -19.79 18.09
CA ASP A 22 11.86 -19.21 19.30
C ASP A 22 10.82 -18.40 20.09
N ASP A 23 9.85 -17.83 19.37
CA ASP A 23 8.72 -17.11 19.97
C ASP A 23 7.42 -17.56 19.27
N GLY A 24 6.67 -18.43 19.93
CA GLY A 24 5.41 -18.94 19.43
C GLY A 24 5.45 -20.39 18.93
N THR A 25 4.60 -20.71 17.97
CA THR A 25 4.35 -22.10 17.51
C THR A 25 5.10 -22.49 16.23
N GLY A 26 5.72 -21.55 15.54
CA GLY A 26 6.25 -21.76 14.19
C GLY A 26 5.18 -21.81 13.11
N VAL A 27 3.92 -21.47 13.44
CA VAL A 27 2.81 -21.35 12.49
C VAL A 27 2.17 -19.99 12.67
N VAL A 28 2.09 -19.22 11.57
CA VAL A 28 1.51 -17.87 11.56
C VAL A 28 0.42 -17.79 10.52
N HIS A 29 -0.67 -17.09 10.84
CA HIS A 29 -1.69 -16.70 9.86
C HIS A 29 -1.16 -15.57 8.98
N MET A 30 -1.27 -15.72 7.66
CA MET A 30 -0.83 -14.71 6.70
C MET A 30 -2.01 -14.01 6.03
N ALA A 31 -1.92 -12.68 5.94
CA ALA A 31 -2.91 -11.82 5.31
C ALA A 31 -2.22 -10.83 4.37
N PRO A 32 -2.15 -11.09 3.05
CA PRO A 32 -1.35 -10.32 2.09
C PRO A 32 -1.74 -8.84 1.97
N GLY A 33 -2.93 -8.47 2.41
CA GLY A 33 -3.37 -7.08 2.47
C GLY A 33 -2.93 -6.31 3.71
N PHE A 34 -2.27 -6.98 4.70
CA PHE A 34 -2.04 -6.39 6.03
C PHE A 34 -0.63 -6.61 6.58
N GLY A 35 0.26 -7.28 5.84
CA GLY A 35 1.65 -7.48 6.19
C GLY A 35 2.56 -7.47 4.96
N GLU A 36 3.77 -6.88 5.05
CA GLU A 36 4.73 -6.84 3.93
C GLU A 36 5.26 -8.24 3.63
N ASP A 37 5.72 -8.96 4.66
CA ASP A 37 6.25 -10.33 4.50
C ASP A 37 5.15 -11.29 4.01
N ASP A 38 3.93 -11.12 4.51
CA ASP A 38 2.75 -11.87 4.07
C ASP A 38 2.48 -11.63 2.59
N GLN A 39 2.53 -10.36 2.15
CA GLN A 39 2.31 -9.99 0.76
C GLN A 39 3.37 -10.60 -0.15
N ILE A 40 4.64 -10.54 0.22
CA ILE A 40 5.76 -11.10 -0.55
C ILE A 40 5.60 -12.61 -0.70
N ALA A 41 5.38 -13.32 0.40
CA ALA A 41 5.22 -14.77 0.41
C ALA A 41 3.97 -15.21 -0.38
N CYS A 42 2.85 -14.52 -0.20
CA CYS A 42 1.62 -14.80 -0.92
C CYS A 42 1.74 -14.51 -2.43
N ALA A 43 2.39 -13.41 -2.82
CA ALA A 43 2.63 -13.09 -4.22
C ALA A 43 3.49 -14.14 -4.93
N ALA A 44 4.55 -14.63 -4.26
CA ALA A 44 5.39 -15.72 -4.77
C ALA A 44 4.60 -17.02 -4.97
N ALA A 45 3.55 -17.26 -4.18
CA ALA A 45 2.64 -18.40 -4.30
C ALA A 45 1.46 -18.15 -5.27
N GLY A 46 1.39 -17.00 -5.93
CA GLY A 46 0.29 -16.63 -6.82
C GLY A 46 -1.03 -16.35 -6.11
N ILE A 47 -0.98 -15.96 -4.83
CA ILE A 47 -2.14 -15.55 -4.04
C ILE A 47 -2.31 -14.04 -4.19
N ALA A 48 -3.48 -13.62 -4.67
CA ALA A 48 -3.80 -12.21 -4.85
C ALA A 48 -3.95 -11.46 -3.51
N VAL A 49 -3.61 -10.18 -3.52
CA VAL A 49 -3.84 -9.30 -2.37
C VAL A 49 -5.34 -9.07 -2.21
N VAL A 50 -5.86 -9.35 -1.03
CA VAL A 50 -7.24 -9.06 -0.62
C VAL A 50 -7.18 -8.09 0.56
N CYS A 51 -7.92 -7.00 0.47
CA CYS A 51 -7.98 -5.99 1.52
C CYS A 51 -9.43 -5.55 1.76
N PRO A 52 -10.23 -6.36 2.50
CA PRO A 52 -11.66 -6.11 2.72
C PRO A 52 -11.92 -5.02 3.77
N VAL A 53 -11.10 -3.97 3.75
CA VAL A 53 -11.17 -2.84 4.68
C VAL A 53 -11.02 -1.54 3.89
N ASP A 54 -11.94 -0.62 4.07
CA ASP A 54 -11.96 0.69 3.41
C ASP A 54 -10.99 1.72 4.03
N ASN A 55 -11.02 2.95 3.53
CA ASN A 55 -10.18 4.04 4.02
C ASN A 55 -10.53 4.53 5.44
N GLN A 56 -11.68 4.15 5.98
CA GLN A 56 -12.13 4.46 7.33
C GLN A 56 -11.86 3.30 8.29
N CYS A 57 -11.14 2.27 7.84
CA CYS A 57 -10.89 1.03 8.57
C CYS A 57 -12.19 0.29 8.93
N GLN A 58 -13.18 0.31 8.02
CA GLN A 58 -14.43 -0.43 8.13
C GLN A 58 -14.40 -1.61 7.16
N PHE A 59 -15.01 -2.73 7.56
CA PHE A 59 -15.15 -3.87 6.66
C PHE A 59 -16.01 -3.52 5.46
N THR A 60 -15.59 -4.00 4.28
CA THR A 60 -16.34 -3.87 3.02
C THR A 60 -17.38 -4.99 2.88
N ALA A 61 -18.21 -4.93 1.83
CA ALA A 61 -19.19 -5.97 1.50
C ALA A 61 -18.58 -7.37 1.24
N GLU A 62 -17.25 -7.46 1.11
CA GLU A 62 -16.53 -8.73 1.03
C GLU A 62 -16.58 -9.54 2.34
N VAL A 63 -16.93 -8.87 3.46
CA VAL A 63 -17.14 -9.47 4.78
C VAL A 63 -18.52 -9.07 5.28
N PRO A 64 -19.60 -9.66 4.72
CA PRO A 64 -20.97 -9.15 4.85
C PRO A 64 -21.49 -9.10 6.29
N GLU A 65 -21.06 -10.02 7.17
CA GLU A 65 -21.51 -10.05 8.57
C GLU A 65 -20.97 -8.87 9.39
N PHE A 66 -19.89 -8.24 8.92
CA PHE A 66 -19.23 -7.11 9.60
C PHE A 66 -19.16 -5.86 8.73
N GLU A 67 -19.84 -5.82 7.59
CA GLU A 67 -19.84 -4.68 6.67
C GLU A 67 -20.15 -3.38 7.40
N GLY A 68 -19.36 -2.33 7.12
CA GLY A 68 -19.49 -1.00 7.72
C GLY A 68 -19.03 -0.91 9.17
N GLN A 69 -18.60 -2.00 9.79
CA GLN A 69 -18.10 -1.98 11.16
C GLN A 69 -16.59 -1.73 11.20
N GLN A 70 -16.16 -0.90 12.15
CA GLN A 70 -14.75 -0.57 12.33
C GLN A 70 -13.97 -1.77 12.90
N VAL A 71 -12.79 -2.07 12.32
CA VAL A 71 -12.05 -3.32 12.57
C VAL A 71 -11.74 -3.60 14.05
N PHE A 72 -11.35 -2.59 14.83
CA PHE A 72 -11.07 -2.79 16.26
C PHE A 72 -12.35 -3.06 17.09
N GLN A 73 -13.48 -2.54 16.65
CA GLN A 73 -14.76 -2.73 17.34
C GLN A 73 -15.34 -4.13 17.08
N THR A 74 -14.92 -4.78 16.00
CA THR A 74 -15.38 -6.12 15.62
C THR A 74 -14.63 -7.26 16.30
N ASN A 75 -13.53 -7.00 16.99
CA ASN A 75 -12.74 -8.06 17.64
C ASN A 75 -13.60 -8.95 18.54
N MET A 76 -14.38 -8.37 19.44
CA MET A 76 -15.25 -9.15 20.35
C MET A 76 -16.47 -9.79 19.66
N PRO A 77 -17.15 -9.14 18.72
CA PRO A 77 -18.13 -9.77 17.84
C PRO A 77 -17.59 -11.02 17.13
N ILE A 78 -16.40 -10.93 16.51
CA ILE A 78 -15.74 -12.06 15.82
C ILE A 78 -15.44 -13.21 16.81
N VAL A 79 -14.92 -12.91 17.99
CA VAL A 79 -14.65 -13.91 19.03
C VAL A 79 -15.93 -14.62 19.48
N ARG A 80 -17.06 -13.89 19.58
CA ARG A 80 -18.36 -14.48 19.92
C ARG A 80 -18.87 -15.40 18.82
N ASP A 81 -18.83 -14.97 17.57
CA ASP A 81 -19.22 -15.78 16.41
C ASP A 81 -18.42 -17.09 16.36
N LEU A 82 -17.09 -17.01 16.48
CA LEU A 82 -16.24 -18.21 16.48
C LEU A 82 -16.55 -19.15 17.64
N ARG A 83 -16.90 -18.61 18.81
CA ARG A 83 -17.32 -19.42 19.97
C ARG A 83 -18.65 -20.11 19.73
N GLU A 84 -19.63 -19.41 19.19
CA GLU A 84 -20.98 -19.97 18.88
C GLU A 84 -20.87 -21.06 17.81
N ARG A 85 -19.96 -20.92 16.86
CA ARG A 85 -19.68 -21.94 15.83
C ARG A 85 -18.81 -23.10 16.32
N GLY A 86 -18.33 -23.09 17.56
CA GLY A 86 -17.44 -24.11 18.11
C GLY A 86 -16.03 -24.12 17.49
N LEU A 87 -15.60 -23.02 16.91
CA LEU A 87 -14.30 -22.86 16.24
C LEU A 87 -13.27 -22.09 17.06
N LEU A 88 -13.66 -21.51 18.18
CA LEU A 88 -12.74 -20.80 19.07
C LEU A 88 -11.94 -21.78 19.92
N VAL A 89 -10.62 -21.83 19.72
CA VAL A 89 -9.71 -22.65 20.55
C VAL A 89 -9.42 -21.94 21.87
N ARG A 90 -8.98 -20.68 21.81
CA ARG A 90 -8.60 -19.89 22.99
C ARG A 90 -8.69 -18.40 22.67
N HIS A 91 -9.03 -17.59 23.66
CA HIS A 91 -8.96 -16.14 23.61
C HIS A 91 -8.45 -15.60 24.94
N ASP A 92 -7.34 -14.89 24.91
CA ASP A 92 -6.73 -14.23 26.06
C ASP A 92 -6.40 -12.78 25.74
N SER A 93 -6.26 -11.96 26.76
CA SER A 93 -5.68 -10.62 26.65
C SER A 93 -4.17 -10.70 26.78
N TYR A 94 -3.48 -9.94 25.91
CA TYR A 94 -2.02 -9.87 25.89
C TYR A 94 -1.57 -8.42 25.71
N ASP A 95 -0.72 -7.94 26.62
CA ASP A 95 -0.16 -6.60 26.54
C ASP A 95 1.11 -6.61 25.69
N HIS A 96 1.10 -5.82 24.64
CA HIS A 96 2.25 -5.68 23.72
C HIS A 96 2.34 -4.25 23.15
N SER A 97 3.52 -3.91 22.65
CA SER A 97 3.70 -2.64 21.93
C SER A 97 2.86 -2.62 20.67
N TYR A 98 2.15 -1.52 20.44
CA TYR A 98 1.35 -1.30 19.24
C TYR A 98 1.59 0.10 18.67
N PRO A 99 1.74 0.26 17.34
CA PRO A 99 1.99 1.55 16.74
C PRO A 99 0.73 2.44 16.79
N HIS A 100 0.93 3.67 17.25
CA HIS A 100 -0.12 4.68 17.33
C HIS A 100 0.24 5.92 16.52
N CYS A 101 -0.77 6.62 16.03
CA CYS A 101 -0.59 7.88 15.34
C CYS A 101 -0.02 8.93 16.29
N TRP A 102 1.12 9.53 15.94
CA TRP A 102 1.78 10.54 16.75
C TRP A 102 0.95 11.85 16.97
N ARG A 103 -0.09 12.07 16.16
CA ARG A 103 -0.96 13.25 16.26
C ARG A 103 -2.21 13.04 17.09
N CYS A 104 -2.91 11.93 16.86
CA CYS A 104 -4.21 11.67 17.49
C CYS A 104 -4.19 10.48 18.45
N ALA A 105 -3.03 9.83 18.62
CA ALA A 105 -2.83 8.66 19.47
C ALA A 105 -3.74 7.46 19.15
N ASN A 106 -4.45 7.47 18.00
CA ASN A 106 -5.24 6.32 17.57
C ASN A 106 -4.32 5.19 17.09
N PRO A 107 -4.70 3.91 17.32
CA PRO A 107 -3.96 2.77 16.78
C PRO A 107 -3.93 2.80 15.25
N LEU A 108 -2.80 2.40 14.68
CA LEU A 108 -2.62 2.34 13.23
C LEU A 108 -3.07 0.98 12.70
N VAL A 109 -3.55 0.97 11.47
CA VAL A 109 -3.84 -0.26 10.71
C VAL A 109 -2.85 -0.35 9.56
N TYR A 110 -2.08 -1.44 9.49
CA TYR A 110 -1.30 -1.77 8.31
C TYR A 110 -2.25 -2.27 7.24
N ARG A 111 -2.16 -1.71 6.05
CA ARG A 111 -3.05 -2.04 4.94
C ARG A 111 -2.35 -1.79 3.61
N ALA A 112 -2.50 -2.72 2.67
CA ALA A 112 -2.07 -2.50 1.30
C ALA A 112 -2.91 -1.37 0.68
N VAL A 113 -2.24 -0.38 0.10
CA VAL A 113 -2.84 0.74 -0.62
C VAL A 113 -2.14 0.93 -1.95
N SER A 114 -2.89 1.31 -2.97
CA SER A 114 -2.29 1.71 -4.24
C SER A 114 -1.44 2.96 -4.03
N SER A 115 -0.23 2.95 -4.54
CA SER A 115 0.72 4.05 -4.40
C SER A 115 1.57 4.17 -5.65
N TRP A 116 1.99 5.39 -5.96
CA TRP A 116 3.01 5.66 -6.97
C TRP A 116 4.39 5.56 -6.35
N PHE A 117 5.29 4.89 -7.04
CA PHE A 117 6.66 4.68 -6.59
C PHE A 117 7.66 5.25 -7.59
N VAL A 118 8.74 5.84 -7.07
CA VAL A 118 9.97 6.02 -7.82
C VAL A 118 10.77 4.74 -7.66
N GLU A 119 11.10 4.06 -8.76
CA GLU A 119 11.85 2.80 -8.76
C GLU A 119 13.33 3.09 -8.52
N VAL A 120 13.65 3.48 -7.28
CA VAL A 120 15.00 3.87 -6.84
C VAL A 120 15.99 2.72 -7.02
N THR A 121 15.53 1.49 -6.88
CA THR A 121 16.34 0.28 -7.05
C THR A 121 16.98 0.18 -8.44
N LYS A 122 16.39 0.79 -9.47
CA LYS A 122 16.96 0.83 -10.82
C LYS A 122 18.25 1.64 -10.94
N PHE A 123 18.42 2.68 -10.13
CA PHE A 123 19.56 3.59 -10.20
C PHE A 123 20.33 3.67 -8.88
N ARG A 124 20.00 2.82 -7.91
CA ARG A 124 20.64 2.74 -6.60
C ARG A 124 22.15 2.57 -6.71
N ASP A 125 22.60 1.64 -7.54
CA ASP A 125 24.04 1.35 -7.69
C ASP A 125 24.79 2.58 -8.26
N ARG A 126 24.14 3.32 -9.17
CA ARG A 126 24.71 4.58 -9.67
C ARG A 126 24.78 5.67 -8.59
N MET A 127 23.79 5.72 -7.68
CA MET A 127 23.85 6.65 -6.53
C MET A 127 25.01 6.31 -5.59
N VAL A 128 25.23 5.02 -5.32
CA VAL A 128 26.35 4.54 -4.50
C VAL A 128 27.69 4.92 -5.14
N GLU A 129 27.82 4.72 -6.45
CA GLU A 129 29.01 5.12 -7.22
C GLU A 129 29.26 6.63 -7.13
N LEU A 130 28.25 7.45 -7.42
CA LEU A 130 28.36 8.91 -7.36
C LEU A 130 28.65 9.44 -5.95
N ASN A 131 28.20 8.75 -4.92
CA ASN A 131 28.53 9.08 -3.53
C ASN A 131 30.05 9.06 -3.28
N GLN A 132 30.79 8.25 -4.02
CA GLN A 132 32.27 8.19 -3.89
C GLN A 132 32.97 9.44 -4.42
N GLU A 133 32.35 10.21 -5.31
CA GLU A 133 32.86 11.45 -5.86
C GLU A 133 32.68 12.64 -4.90
N ILE A 134 31.82 12.51 -3.88
CA ILE A 134 31.50 13.57 -2.93
C ILE A 134 32.63 13.69 -1.88
N ASN A 135 33.05 14.92 -1.63
CA ASN A 135 34.00 15.23 -0.54
C ASN A 135 33.23 15.41 0.78
N TRP A 136 33.07 14.32 1.51
CA TRP A 136 32.33 14.30 2.77
C TRP A 136 33.14 14.88 3.94
N GLN A 137 32.49 15.74 4.72
CA GLN A 137 33.04 16.29 5.96
C GLN A 137 32.03 16.04 7.12
N PRO A 138 32.31 15.14 8.07
CA PRO A 138 33.50 14.26 8.20
C PRO A 138 33.50 13.09 7.20
N ALA A 139 34.69 12.62 6.81
CA ALA A 139 34.85 11.63 5.74
C ALA A 139 34.17 10.28 6.00
N HIS A 140 34.02 9.87 7.24
CA HIS A 140 33.40 8.58 7.62
C HIS A 140 31.92 8.46 7.24
N ILE A 141 31.23 9.59 6.98
CA ILE A 141 29.81 9.57 6.56
C ILE A 141 29.67 8.92 5.17
N LYS A 142 30.66 9.07 4.29
CA LYS A 142 30.66 8.52 2.92
C LYS A 142 30.26 7.04 2.88
N ASP A 143 31.02 6.20 3.58
CA ASP A 143 30.85 4.75 3.61
C ASP A 143 30.12 4.28 4.90
N GLY A 144 29.90 5.21 5.81
CA GLY A 144 29.19 5.00 7.06
C GLY A 144 27.66 5.12 6.91
N SER A 145 27.07 6.07 7.65
CA SER A 145 25.62 6.20 7.72
C SER A 145 24.96 6.49 6.38
N PHE A 146 25.54 7.39 5.58
CA PHE A 146 24.93 7.76 4.29
C PHE A 146 25.19 6.71 3.21
N GLY A 147 26.42 6.19 3.10
CA GLY A 147 26.73 5.12 2.15
C GLY A 147 25.87 3.88 2.38
N LYS A 148 25.78 3.41 3.63
CA LYS A 148 24.92 2.29 4.00
C LYS A 148 23.43 2.56 3.75
N TRP A 149 22.97 3.79 3.93
CA TRP A 149 21.61 4.18 3.59
C TRP A 149 21.35 4.08 2.08
N LEU A 150 22.29 4.54 1.24
CA LEU A 150 22.19 4.40 -0.22
C LEU A 150 22.19 2.92 -0.66
N GLU A 151 23.11 2.11 -0.13
CA GLU A 151 23.19 0.67 -0.45
C GLU A 151 21.90 -0.09 -0.16
N ASN A 152 21.15 0.36 0.85
CA ASN A 152 19.88 -0.23 1.28
C ASN A 152 18.67 0.59 0.80
N ALA A 153 18.84 1.53 -0.13
CA ALA A 153 17.73 2.34 -0.62
C ALA A 153 16.70 1.46 -1.32
N ARG A 154 15.44 1.64 -0.91
CA ARG A 154 14.26 0.96 -1.47
C ARG A 154 13.53 1.89 -2.43
N ASP A 155 12.61 1.34 -3.20
CA ASP A 155 11.70 2.12 -4.01
C ASP A 155 10.90 3.09 -3.13
N TRP A 156 10.77 4.30 -3.60
CA TRP A 156 10.22 5.39 -2.81
C TRP A 156 8.76 5.65 -3.15
N SER A 157 7.86 5.32 -2.22
CA SER A 157 6.46 5.70 -2.32
C SER A 157 6.33 7.22 -2.22
N ILE A 158 5.81 7.85 -3.28
CA ILE A 158 5.58 9.30 -3.35
C ILE A 158 4.12 9.69 -3.11
N SER A 159 3.19 8.73 -3.15
CA SER A 159 1.78 8.97 -2.82
C SER A 159 1.60 9.33 -1.35
N ARG A 160 0.69 10.26 -1.07
CA ARG A 160 0.29 10.63 0.28
C ARG A 160 -1.23 10.79 0.32
N ASN A 161 -1.87 10.19 1.32
CA ASN A 161 -3.32 10.25 1.54
C ASN A 161 -3.75 11.51 2.31
N ARG A 162 -2.83 12.47 2.43
CA ARG A 162 -3.10 13.71 3.15
C ARG A 162 -3.57 14.79 2.17
N PHE A 163 -4.66 15.45 2.50
CA PHE A 163 -5.12 16.63 1.77
C PHE A 163 -4.01 17.69 1.69
N TRP A 164 -3.86 18.37 0.55
CA TRP A 164 -2.77 19.30 0.27
C TRP A 164 -1.37 18.67 0.29
N GLY A 165 -1.26 17.43 -0.14
CA GLY A 165 0.03 16.82 -0.48
C GLY A 165 0.58 17.38 -1.80
N SER A 166 1.84 17.04 -2.12
CA SER A 166 2.40 17.36 -3.45
C SER A 166 1.57 16.68 -4.54
N PRO A 167 1.08 17.42 -5.55
CA PRO A 167 0.35 16.82 -6.65
C PRO A 167 1.26 15.90 -7.47
N ILE A 168 0.71 14.77 -7.89
CA ILE A 168 1.38 13.82 -8.79
C ILE A 168 0.70 13.96 -10.15
N PRO A 169 1.41 14.42 -11.21
CA PRO A 169 0.82 14.76 -12.48
C PRO A 169 0.53 13.51 -13.34
N VAL A 170 -0.35 12.66 -12.86
CA VAL A 170 -0.74 11.40 -13.51
C VAL A 170 -2.25 11.37 -13.70
N TRP A 171 -2.68 11.14 -14.94
CA TRP A 171 -4.06 10.92 -15.32
C TRP A 171 -4.25 9.48 -15.77
N GLN A 172 -5.29 8.85 -15.29
CA GLN A 172 -5.65 7.49 -15.65
C GLN A 172 -7.05 7.44 -16.24
N SER A 173 -7.23 6.56 -17.24
CA SER A 173 -8.56 6.23 -17.72
C SER A 173 -9.39 5.60 -16.60
N ASP A 174 -10.64 5.98 -16.47
CA ASP A 174 -11.63 5.37 -15.58
C ASP A 174 -12.33 4.15 -16.22
N ASP A 175 -12.16 3.92 -17.52
CA ASP A 175 -12.65 2.74 -18.21
C ASP A 175 -11.57 1.64 -18.27
N PRO A 176 -11.74 0.53 -17.56
CA PRO A 176 -10.78 -0.57 -17.57
C PRO A 176 -10.68 -1.29 -18.93
N THR A 177 -11.63 -1.07 -19.85
CA THR A 177 -11.61 -1.62 -21.20
C THR A 177 -10.55 -0.94 -22.07
N TYR A 178 -10.29 0.34 -21.80
CA TYR A 178 -9.30 1.16 -22.50
C TYR A 178 -8.30 1.75 -21.47
N PRO A 179 -7.47 0.91 -20.86
CA PRO A 179 -6.56 1.36 -19.80
C PRO A 179 -5.50 2.30 -20.38
N ARG A 180 -5.41 3.49 -19.84
CA ARG A 180 -4.41 4.49 -20.22
C ARG A 180 -3.89 5.23 -19.00
N THR A 181 -2.60 5.53 -19.01
CA THR A 181 -1.94 6.34 -17.99
C THR A 181 -1.04 7.37 -18.67
N ASP A 182 -1.34 8.63 -18.45
CA ASP A 182 -0.56 9.77 -18.97
C ASP A 182 0.16 10.46 -17.81
N VAL A 183 1.45 10.74 -18.00
CA VAL A 183 2.30 11.41 -17.01
C VAL A 183 2.84 12.68 -17.65
N TYR A 184 2.63 13.82 -16.99
CA TYR A 184 3.06 15.11 -17.52
C TYR A 184 4.30 15.61 -16.80
N GLY A 185 5.35 15.89 -17.55
CA GLY A 185 6.62 16.41 -17.04
C GLY A 185 6.63 17.93 -16.82
N SER A 186 5.62 18.65 -17.34
CA SER A 186 5.51 20.11 -17.21
C SER A 186 4.07 20.60 -17.32
N LEU A 187 3.82 21.81 -16.77
CA LEU A 187 2.52 22.49 -16.96
C LEU A 187 2.24 22.79 -18.44
N ALA A 188 3.29 23.06 -19.23
CA ALA A 188 3.14 23.33 -20.65
C ALA A 188 2.60 22.12 -21.42
N GLU A 189 3.12 20.92 -21.14
CA GLU A 189 2.61 19.67 -21.72
C GLU A 189 1.16 19.43 -21.32
N LEU A 190 0.86 19.56 -20.01
CA LEU A 190 -0.48 19.38 -19.49
C LEU A 190 -1.48 20.35 -20.14
N GLN A 191 -1.16 21.64 -20.21
CA GLN A 191 -2.01 22.65 -20.82
C GLN A 191 -2.20 22.43 -22.32
N ALA A 192 -1.16 21.97 -23.02
CA ALA A 192 -1.25 21.67 -24.44
C ALA A 192 -2.19 20.50 -24.73
N ASP A 193 -2.15 19.47 -23.88
CA ASP A 193 -2.97 18.27 -24.06
C ASP A 193 -4.44 18.49 -23.67
N PHE A 194 -4.69 19.24 -22.59
CA PHE A 194 -6.05 19.54 -22.12
C PHE A 194 -6.68 20.77 -22.79
N GLY A 195 -5.89 21.60 -23.45
CA GLY A 195 -6.37 22.80 -24.16
C GLY A 195 -6.85 23.93 -23.23
N VAL A 196 -6.52 23.89 -21.96
CA VAL A 196 -6.93 24.85 -20.93
C VAL A 196 -5.74 25.34 -20.10
N PRO A 197 -5.74 26.59 -19.61
CA PRO A 197 -4.70 27.05 -18.70
C PRO A 197 -4.84 26.37 -17.34
N VAL A 198 -3.72 25.87 -16.80
CA VAL A 198 -3.66 25.24 -15.49
C VAL A 198 -2.73 26.06 -14.60
N THR A 199 -3.21 26.56 -13.50
CA THR A 199 -2.46 27.41 -12.56
C THR A 199 -2.22 26.75 -11.21
N ASP A 200 -3.06 25.79 -10.84
CA ASP A 200 -2.98 25.05 -9.58
C ASP A 200 -3.29 23.57 -9.83
N LEU A 201 -2.40 22.68 -9.36
CA LEU A 201 -2.56 21.23 -9.46
C LEU A 201 -3.12 20.59 -8.19
N HIS A 202 -3.45 21.38 -7.18
CA HIS A 202 -4.05 20.85 -5.97
C HIS A 202 -5.56 20.61 -6.14
N ARG A 203 -6.06 19.68 -5.37
CA ARG A 203 -7.50 19.47 -5.24
C ARG A 203 -8.14 20.65 -4.48
N PRO A 204 -9.33 21.11 -4.82
CA PRO A 204 -10.24 20.54 -5.84
C PRO A 204 -10.02 21.03 -7.29
N GLN A 205 -9.10 21.97 -7.52
CA GLN A 205 -8.94 22.66 -8.82
C GLN A 205 -8.61 21.70 -9.96
N VAL A 206 -7.87 20.64 -9.67
CA VAL A 206 -7.46 19.63 -10.66
C VAL A 206 -8.54 18.58 -10.94
N ASP A 207 -9.56 18.46 -10.08
CA ASP A 207 -10.56 17.40 -10.17
C ASP A 207 -11.43 17.51 -11.44
N ASP A 208 -11.64 18.73 -11.94
CA ASP A 208 -12.41 19.00 -13.16
C ASP A 208 -11.55 18.94 -14.44
N LEU A 209 -10.25 18.70 -14.31
CA LEU A 209 -9.35 18.59 -15.45
C LEU A 209 -9.40 17.19 -16.04
N VAL A 210 -10.39 16.96 -16.89
CA VAL A 210 -10.67 15.69 -17.55
C VAL A 210 -10.71 15.88 -19.07
N ARG A 211 -10.43 14.81 -19.81
CA ARG A 211 -10.51 14.79 -21.26
C ARG A 211 -10.92 13.41 -21.76
N PRO A 212 -11.46 13.31 -22.98
CA PRO A 212 -11.72 12.01 -23.60
C PRO A 212 -10.44 11.18 -23.71
N ASN A 213 -10.56 9.87 -23.47
CA ASN A 213 -9.46 8.94 -23.68
C ASN A 213 -9.22 8.74 -25.19
N PRO A 214 -8.03 9.09 -25.73
CA PRO A 214 -7.74 8.92 -27.16
C PRO A 214 -7.78 7.46 -27.63
N ASP A 215 -7.63 6.50 -26.73
CA ASP A 215 -7.64 5.08 -27.04
C ASP A 215 -9.06 4.49 -27.03
N ASP A 216 -10.04 5.25 -26.53
CA ASP A 216 -11.46 4.86 -26.55
C ASP A 216 -12.17 5.39 -27.80
N PRO A 217 -12.54 4.50 -28.74
CA PRO A 217 -13.25 4.91 -29.97
C PRO A 217 -14.65 5.50 -29.71
N THR A 218 -15.21 5.35 -28.51
CA THR A 218 -16.51 5.92 -28.13
C THR A 218 -16.39 7.37 -27.65
N GLY A 219 -15.17 7.87 -27.43
CA GLY A 219 -14.89 9.24 -26.98
C GLY A 219 -15.34 9.53 -25.55
N ARG A 220 -15.44 8.52 -24.68
CA ARG A 220 -15.71 8.70 -23.26
C ARG A 220 -14.44 9.07 -22.52
N SER A 221 -14.57 9.82 -21.45
CA SER A 221 -13.46 10.22 -20.56
C SER A 221 -13.05 9.11 -19.57
#